data_af52fab7215d9c2ceb1c02ccbb9c9b47
#
_entry.id   af52fab7215d9c2ceb1c02ccbb9c9b47
#
_cell.length_a   1.000
_cell.length_b   1.000
_cell.length_c   1.000
_cell.angle_alpha   90.00
_cell.angle_beta   90.00
_cell.angle_gamma   90.00
#
_symmetry.space_group_name_H-M   'P 1'
#
loop_
_entity.id
_entity.type
_entity.pdbx_description
1 polymer ?
#
loop_
_entity_poly.entity_id
_entity_poly.type
_entity_poly.pdbx_seq_one_letter_code
_entity_poly.pdbx_strand_id
1 'polypeptide(L)'
;DSGKIDRLDIYREPDARRFIIVDYKSGQRRFDDSDAYYGIALQMLTYIEAMTNVTAEPPFVPAGALYFHLQDPKLKYTPELEPALERLKAFKYLGFLVAEHGDELAAVDRTISPESGGRSEIAPLGFKKDGSFNQNQSNVLTPEALRAYLAHNQALIIDAATQILAGDIALEPFQYGQSSTIVSRSDYQSIMLFDPATGFDHYHHVPKLKRKDVIGRLTADPTQIPHSEKEHPQS
;
A
#
# COMPACT_ATOMS: atom_id res chain seq x y z
N ASP A 1 3.74 -22.46 -1.63
CA ASP A 1 2.65 -21.72 -1.00
C ASP A 1 1.91 -20.90 -2.05
N SER A 2 0.58 -20.92 -2.02
CA SER A 2 -0.28 -20.14 -2.91
C SER A 2 -0.80 -18.92 -2.16
N GLY A 3 -0.60 -17.73 -2.70
CA GLY A 3 -1.26 -16.52 -2.21
C GLY A 3 -2.77 -16.58 -2.52
N LYS A 4 -3.59 -16.01 -1.66
CA LYS A 4 -5.05 -15.93 -1.84
C LYS A 4 -5.48 -14.47 -1.83
N ILE A 5 -6.15 -14.05 -2.89
CA ILE A 5 -6.83 -12.76 -2.96
C ILE A 5 -8.21 -12.92 -2.32
N ASP A 6 -8.55 -12.11 -1.32
CA ASP A 6 -9.82 -12.22 -0.61
C ASP A 6 -10.99 -11.82 -1.50
N ARG A 7 -10.86 -10.71 -2.25
CA ARG A 7 -11.86 -10.20 -3.18
C ARG A 7 -11.22 -9.49 -4.36
N LEU A 8 -11.76 -9.74 -5.54
CA LEU A 8 -11.38 -9.09 -6.79
C LEU A 8 -12.62 -8.47 -7.42
N ASP A 9 -12.66 -7.15 -7.52
CA ASP A 9 -13.71 -6.43 -8.22
C ASP A 9 -13.23 -6.12 -9.64
N ILE A 10 -14.06 -6.44 -10.65
CA ILE A 10 -13.72 -6.25 -12.05
C ILE A 10 -14.77 -5.38 -12.74
N TYR A 11 -14.32 -4.30 -13.35
CA TYR A 11 -15.08 -3.48 -14.28
C TYR A 11 -14.65 -3.77 -15.70
N ARG A 12 -15.61 -4.12 -16.58
CA ARG A 12 -15.34 -4.53 -17.95
C ARG A 12 -15.55 -3.36 -18.89
N GLU A 13 -14.50 -3.02 -19.62
CA GLU A 13 -14.48 -2.11 -20.74
C GLU A 13 -14.32 -2.89 -22.06
N PRO A 14 -14.55 -2.27 -23.23
CA PRO A 14 -14.39 -2.98 -24.51
C PRO A 14 -12.98 -3.54 -24.73
N ASP A 15 -11.95 -2.84 -24.26
CA ASP A 15 -10.54 -3.11 -24.49
C ASP A 15 -9.76 -3.45 -23.21
N ALA A 16 -10.39 -3.44 -22.05
CA ALA A 16 -9.76 -3.71 -20.77
C ALA A 16 -10.71 -4.35 -19.74
N ARG A 17 -10.12 -5.07 -18.79
CA ARG A 17 -10.77 -5.51 -17.54
C ARG A 17 -10.09 -4.78 -16.39
N ARG A 18 -10.62 -3.62 -16.01
CA ARG A 18 -10.08 -2.91 -14.85
C ARG A 18 -10.40 -3.65 -13.57
N PHE A 19 -9.42 -3.80 -12.69
CA PHE A 19 -9.63 -4.53 -11.46
C PHE A 19 -9.13 -3.78 -10.23
N ILE A 20 -9.82 -4.01 -9.12
CA ILE A 20 -9.44 -3.58 -7.78
C ILE A 20 -9.32 -4.80 -6.90
N ILE A 21 -8.19 -4.94 -6.21
CA ILE A 21 -8.00 -5.95 -5.19
C ILE A 21 -8.50 -5.38 -3.86
N VAL A 22 -9.31 -6.16 -3.15
CA VAL A 22 -9.76 -5.82 -1.79
C VAL A 22 -9.29 -6.90 -0.83
N ASP A 23 -8.57 -6.48 0.19
CA ASP A 23 -8.05 -7.33 1.23
C ASP A 23 -8.73 -6.99 2.57
N TYR A 24 -9.28 -8.01 3.24
CA TYR A 24 -9.99 -7.85 4.51
C TYR A 24 -9.04 -7.93 5.69
N LYS A 25 -9.03 -6.87 6.51
CA LYS A 25 -8.15 -6.78 7.69
C LYS A 25 -8.95 -6.65 8.99
N SER A 26 -8.55 -7.42 9.99
CA SER A 26 -9.10 -7.31 11.35
C SER A 26 -8.61 -6.06 12.10
N GLY A 27 -7.45 -5.50 11.71
CA GLY A 27 -6.87 -4.28 12.29
C GLY A 27 -6.85 -3.12 11.31
N GLN A 28 -6.61 -1.90 11.81
CA GLN A 28 -6.48 -0.72 10.96
C GLN A 28 -5.17 -0.78 10.16
N ARG A 29 -5.27 -1.14 8.89
CA ARG A 29 -4.17 -1.08 7.93
C ARG A 29 -4.44 -0.02 6.87
N ARG A 30 -3.36 0.65 6.44
CA ARG A 30 -3.36 1.59 5.33
C ARG A 30 -2.17 1.25 4.44
N PHE A 31 -2.29 1.53 3.16
CA PHE A 31 -1.11 1.52 2.30
C PHE A 31 -0.19 2.66 2.72
N ASP A 32 1.04 2.33 2.99
CA ASP A 32 2.08 3.25 3.40
C ASP A 32 3.24 3.18 2.40
N ASP A 33 3.56 4.30 1.80
CA ASP A 33 4.57 4.38 0.74
C ASP A 33 5.97 4.03 1.27
N SER A 34 6.29 4.42 2.52
CA SER A 34 7.56 4.04 3.14
C SER A 34 7.63 2.53 3.42
N ASP A 35 6.54 1.95 3.93
CA ASP A 35 6.49 0.51 4.18
C ASP A 35 6.65 -0.30 2.89
N ALA A 36 6.07 0.19 1.78
CA ALA A 36 6.26 -0.42 0.45
C ALA A 36 7.71 -0.27 -0.03
N TYR A 37 8.32 0.91 0.15
CA TYR A 37 9.70 1.18 -0.25
C TYR A 37 10.72 0.32 0.52
N TYR A 38 10.52 0.13 1.82
CA TYR A 38 11.42 -0.69 2.65
C TYR A 38 11.06 -2.18 2.68
N GLY A 39 10.12 -2.64 1.87
CA GLY A 39 9.77 -4.07 1.79
C GLY A 39 8.91 -4.60 2.94
N ILE A 40 8.31 -3.71 3.73
CA ILE A 40 7.46 -4.09 4.88
C ILE A 40 6.03 -4.44 4.43
N ALA A 41 5.58 -3.94 3.28
CA ALA A 41 4.22 -4.07 2.77
C ALA A 41 4.18 -4.54 1.31
N LEU A 42 4.61 -5.77 1.05
CA LEU A 42 4.73 -6.34 -0.31
C LEU A 42 3.41 -6.92 -0.85
N GLN A 43 2.50 -7.36 0.02
CA GLN A 43 1.34 -8.20 -0.32
C GLN A 43 0.47 -7.63 -1.45
N MET A 44 0.04 -6.38 -1.34
CA MET A 44 -0.90 -5.78 -2.29
C MET A 44 -0.27 -5.58 -3.67
N LEU A 45 1.01 -5.16 -3.70
CA LEU A 45 1.76 -5.00 -4.95
C LEU A 45 1.98 -6.35 -5.63
N THR A 46 2.32 -7.39 -4.87
CA THR A 46 2.47 -8.75 -5.39
C THR A 46 1.17 -9.29 -5.99
N TYR A 47 0.02 -9.01 -5.36
CA TYR A 47 -1.27 -9.41 -5.89
C TYR A 47 -1.65 -8.66 -7.17
N ILE A 48 -1.35 -7.35 -7.25
CA ILE A 48 -1.54 -6.57 -8.48
C ILE A 48 -0.69 -7.15 -9.60
N GLU A 49 0.59 -7.43 -9.35
CA GLU A 49 1.50 -8.00 -10.33
C GLU A 49 1.01 -9.37 -10.82
N ALA A 50 0.63 -10.25 -9.90
CA ALA A 50 0.09 -11.57 -10.25
C ALA A 50 -1.14 -11.47 -11.15
N MET A 51 -2.07 -10.56 -10.85
CA MET A 51 -3.27 -10.36 -11.67
C MET A 51 -2.98 -9.73 -13.02
N THR A 52 -2.04 -8.78 -13.08
CA THR A 52 -1.63 -8.13 -14.34
C THR A 52 -0.98 -9.11 -15.30
N ASN A 53 -0.27 -10.12 -14.77
CA ASN A 53 0.39 -11.16 -15.55
C ASN A 53 -0.56 -12.29 -16.01
N VAL A 54 -1.84 -12.26 -15.64
CA VAL A 54 -2.82 -13.24 -16.15
C VAL A 54 -3.11 -12.97 -17.62
N THR A 55 -2.83 -13.94 -18.47
CA THR A 55 -3.17 -13.85 -19.90
C THR A 55 -4.68 -13.86 -20.09
N ALA A 56 -5.26 -12.78 -20.61
CA ALA A 56 -6.67 -12.64 -20.86
C ALA A 56 -6.95 -11.64 -22.00
N GLU A 57 -8.06 -11.83 -22.69
CA GLU A 57 -8.58 -10.93 -23.73
C GLU A 57 -10.00 -10.47 -23.36
N PRO A 58 -10.23 -9.17 -23.16
CA PRO A 58 -9.24 -8.10 -23.03
C PRO A 58 -8.36 -8.23 -21.78
N PRO A 59 -7.20 -7.53 -21.72
CA PRO A 59 -6.23 -7.66 -20.64
C PRO A 59 -6.74 -7.12 -19.30
N PHE A 60 -6.15 -7.62 -18.20
CA PHE A 60 -6.36 -7.06 -16.88
C PHE A 60 -5.53 -5.80 -16.67
N VAL A 61 -6.18 -4.71 -16.23
CA VAL A 61 -5.57 -3.41 -15.96
C VAL A 61 -5.85 -3.02 -14.51
N PRO A 62 -4.83 -2.78 -13.68
CA PRO A 62 -5.05 -2.42 -12.28
C PRO A 62 -5.69 -1.03 -12.14
N ALA A 63 -6.76 -0.95 -11.37
CA ALA A 63 -7.43 0.29 -10.96
C ALA A 63 -7.27 0.59 -9.47
N GLY A 64 -6.68 -0.32 -8.69
CA GLY A 64 -6.36 -0.07 -7.29
C GLY A 64 -6.19 -1.30 -6.43
N ALA A 65 -5.79 -1.03 -5.19
CA ALA A 65 -5.71 -2.00 -4.11
C ALA A 65 -6.20 -1.37 -2.81
N LEU A 66 -7.19 -1.98 -2.20
CA LEU A 66 -7.93 -1.42 -1.08
C LEU A 66 -7.96 -2.38 0.10
N TYR A 67 -7.88 -1.83 1.31
CA TYR A 67 -8.14 -2.54 2.54
C TYR A 67 -9.55 -2.24 3.03
N PHE A 68 -10.25 -3.27 3.46
CA PHE A 68 -11.53 -3.15 4.15
C PHE A 68 -11.41 -3.68 5.58
N HIS A 69 -11.75 -2.84 6.56
CA HIS A 69 -11.65 -3.19 7.97
C HIS A 69 -12.91 -3.89 8.44
N LEU A 70 -12.72 -5.09 9.01
CA LEU A 70 -13.82 -5.92 9.53
C LEU A 70 -14.23 -5.54 10.97
N GLN A 71 -13.39 -4.80 11.70
CA GLN A 71 -13.72 -4.39 13.07
C GLN A 71 -14.77 -3.29 13.07
N ASP A 72 -15.71 -3.42 13.98
CA ASP A 72 -16.72 -2.40 14.24
C ASP A 72 -16.06 -1.10 14.71
N PRO A 73 -16.29 0.03 14.01
CA PRO A 73 -15.64 1.28 14.34
C PRO A 73 -16.09 1.80 15.70
N LYS A 74 -15.14 2.19 16.53
CA LYS A 74 -15.42 2.91 17.76
C LYS A 74 -15.80 4.36 17.42
N LEU A 75 -17.09 4.64 17.34
CA LEU A 75 -17.61 5.98 17.09
C LEU A 75 -17.56 6.81 18.36
N LYS A 76 -17.12 8.07 18.24
CA LYS A 76 -17.32 9.04 19.30
C LYS A 76 -18.78 9.51 19.24
N TYR A 77 -19.49 9.41 20.35
CA TYR A 77 -20.85 9.95 20.43
C TYR A 77 -20.82 11.47 20.23
N THR A 78 -21.53 11.92 19.22
CA THR A 78 -21.76 13.33 18.95
C THR A 78 -23.27 13.52 18.81
N PRO A 79 -23.93 14.32 19.68
CA PRO A 79 -25.40 14.43 19.73
C PRO A 79 -26.06 14.83 18.40
N GLU A 80 -25.30 15.48 17.52
CA GLU A 80 -25.78 16.08 16.27
C GLU A 80 -25.67 15.17 15.05
N LEU A 81 -25.04 13.99 15.18
CA LEU A 81 -24.79 13.07 14.07
C LEU A 81 -25.63 11.81 14.19
N GLU A 82 -26.24 11.37 13.09
CA GLU A 82 -26.90 10.06 13.04
C GLU A 82 -25.88 8.95 13.17
N PRO A 83 -25.96 8.11 14.24
CA PRO A 83 -24.95 7.08 14.51
C PRO A 83 -24.81 6.06 13.36
N ALA A 84 -25.89 5.77 12.64
CA ALA A 84 -25.89 4.84 11.52
C ALA A 84 -25.08 5.38 10.32
N LEU A 85 -25.20 6.67 10.01
CA LEU A 85 -24.45 7.30 8.92
C LEU A 85 -22.96 7.41 9.25
N GLU A 86 -22.62 7.77 10.49
CA GLU A 86 -21.22 7.84 10.93
C GLU A 86 -20.56 6.46 10.94
N ARG A 87 -21.32 5.43 11.30
CA ARG A 87 -20.85 4.04 11.21
C ARG A 87 -20.55 3.64 9.77
N LEU A 88 -21.43 3.96 8.81
CA LEU A 88 -21.18 3.69 7.39
C LEU A 88 -19.93 4.40 6.87
N LYS A 89 -19.74 5.67 7.22
CA LYS A 89 -18.54 6.43 6.85
C LYS A 89 -17.24 5.84 7.42
N ALA A 90 -17.32 5.24 8.60
CA ALA A 90 -16.18 4.61 9.23
C ALA A 90 -15.72 3.31 8.56
N PHE A 91 -16.58 2.68 7.73
CA PHE A 91 -16.22 1.53 6.88
C PHE A 91 -15.63 1.91 5.52
N LYS A 92 -15.14 3.14 5.38
CA LYS A 92 -14.48 3.59 4.17
C LYS A 92 -13.29 2.69 3.81
N TYR A 93 -13.22 2.30 2.54
CA TYR A 93 -12.04 1.61 2.00
C TYR A 93 -10.78 2.48 2.14
N LEU A 94 -9.70 1.87 2.55
CA LEU A 94 -8.36 2.49 2.62
C LEU A 94 -7.45 1.81 1.59
N GLY A 95 -6.37 2.46 1.22
CA GLY A 95 -5.46 1.93 0.20
C GLY A 95 -5.23 2.96 -0.89
N PHE A 96 -5.02 2.53 -2.12
CA PHE A 96 -4.81 3.42 -3.25
C PHE A 96 -5.61 2.98 -4.49
N LEU A 97 -5.90 3.95 -5.34
CA LEU A 97 -6.46 3.76 -6.67
C LEU A 97 -5.39 4.06 -7.72
N VAL A 98 -5.62 3.65 -8.96
CA VAL A 98 -4.71 3.86 -10.08
C VAL A 98 -5.47 4.44 -11.24
N ALA A 99 -5.08 5.63 -11.68
CA ALA A 99 -5.65 6.28 -12.86
C ALA A 99 -4.75 7.41 -13.35
N GLU A 100 -4.79 7.68 -14.64
CA GLU A 100 -4.26 8.91 -15.23
C GLU A 100 -5.30 10.02 -15.14
N HIS A 101 -6.56 9.71 -15.45
CA HIS A 101 -7.68 10.63 -15.48
C HIS A 101 -8.82 10.21 -14.56
N GLY A 102 -9.63 11.18 -14.11
CA GLY A 102 -10.70 10.96 -13.14
C GLY A 102 -11.84 10.07 -13.62
N ASP A 103 -12.16 10.13 -14.91
CA ASP A 103 -13.19 9.33 -15.56
C ASP A 103 -12.92 7.82 -15.51
N GLU A 104 -11.65 7.41 -15.46
CA GLU A 104 -11.24 6.02 -15.30
C GLU A 104 -11.71 5.41 -13.96
N LEU A 105 -12.00 6.24 -12.97
CA LEU A 105 -12.47 5.84 -11.64
C LEU A 105 -13.97 6.06 -11.41
N ALA A 106 -14.72 6.42 -12.45
CA ALA A 106 -16.16 6.68 -12.35
C ALA A 106 -16.97 5.47 -11.83
N ALA A 107 -16.48 4.25 -12.05
CA ALA A 107 -17.12 3.03 -11.57
C ALA A 107 -16.89 2.78 -10.06
N VAL A 108 -15.91 3.44 -9.44
CA VAL A 108 -15.55 3.26 -8.02
C VAL A 108 -16.60 3.87 -7.10
N ASP A 109 -17.05 5.07 -7.44
CA ASP A 109 -18.13 5.77 -6.71
C ASP A 109 -18.91 6.67 -7.68
N ARG A 110 -20.16 6.28 -7.94
CA ARG A 110 -21.04 6.99 -8.86
C ARG A 110 -21.66 8.26 -8.27
N THR A 111 -21.41 8.57 -7.00
CA THR A 111 -21.94 9.78 -6.33
C THR A 111 -21.08 11.01 -6.57
N ILE A 112 -19.87 10.83 -7.10
CA ILE A 112 -18.94 11.91 -7.44
C ILE A 112 -18.39 11.72 -8.86
N SER A 113 -18.03 12.81 -9.50
CA SER A 113 -17.37 12.78 -10.82
C SER A 113 -16.39 13.94 -10.97
N PRO A 114 -15.49 13.89 -11.97
CA PRO A 114 -14.62 15.03 -12.26
C PRO A 114 -15.39 16.33 -12.54
N GLU A 115 -16.57 16.24 -13.17
CA GLU A 115 -17.40 17.41 -13.52
C GLU A 115 -18.13 17.98 -12.30
N SER A 116 -18.64 17.12 -11.41
CA SER A 116 -19.36 17.54 -10.21
C SER A 116 -18.44 17.89 -9.04
N GLY A 117 -17.21 17.42 -9.09
CA GLY A 117 -16.31 17.48 -7.93
C GLY A 117 -16.81 16.61 -6.78
N GLY A 118 -16.26 16.85 -5.60
CA GLY A 118 -16.71 16.21 -4.36
C GLY A 118 -15.74 15.18 -3.79
N ARG A 119 -16.18 14.51 -2.73
CA ARG A 119 -15.41 13.51 -2.00
C ARG A 119 -16.22 12.24 -1.85
N SER A 120 -15.60 11.12 -2.13
CA SER A 120 -16.18 9.81 -1.87
C SER A 120 -16.26 9.51 -0.37
N GLU A 121 -17.41 9.02 0.06
CA GLU A 121 -17.61 8.51 1.41
C GLU A 121 -17.15 7.05 1.56
N ILE A 122 -16.96 6.33 0.45
CA ILE A 122 -16.64 4.89 0.44
C ILE A 122 -15.20 4.58 0.02
N ALA A 123 -14.55 5.43 -0.77
CA ALA A 123 -13.22 5.17 -1.33
C ALA A 123 -12.25 6.35 -1.11
N PRO A 124 -10.93 6.14 -1.20
CA PRO A 124 -9.94 7.21 -1.10
C PRO A 124 -9.89 8.02 -2.41
N LEU A 125 -11.00 8.66 -2.75
CA LEU A 125 -11.20 9.42 -3.99
C LEU A 125 -11.90 10.74 -3.71
N GLY A 126 -11.44 11.80 -4.35
CA GLY A 126 -12.07 13.10 -4.35
C GLY A 126 -11.59 13.96 -5.50
N PHE A 127 -12.48 14.80 -6.03
CA PHE A 127 -12.20 15.71 -7.13
C PHE A 127 -12.31 17.14 -6.68
N LYS A 128 -11.48 18.01 -7.24
CA LYS A 128 -11.64 19.46 -7.16
C LYS A 128 -12.68 19.93 -8.18
N LYS A 129 -13.05 21.21 -8.09
CA LYS A 129 -13.98 21.83 -9.05
C LYS A 129 -13.47 21.89 -10.50
N ASP A 130 -12.14 21.78 -10.69
CA ASP A 130 -11.49 21.75 -12.01
C ASP A 130 -11.37 20.33 -12.57
N GLY A 131 -11.96 19.32 -11.91
CA GLY A 131 -11.92 17.92 -12.30
C GLY A 131 -10.64 17.18 -11.91
N SER A 132 -9.63 17.87 -11.39
CA SER A 132 -8.40 17.22 -10.94
C SER A 132 -8.58 16.48 -9.61
N PHE A 133 -7.72 15.47 -9.35
CA PHE A 133 -7.73 14.77 -8.06
C PHE A 133 -7.40 15.72 -6.89
N ASN A 134 -8.21 15.68 -5.85
CA ASN A 134 -7.92 16.39 -4.62
C ASN A 134 -6.92 15.60 -3.78
N GLN A 135 -5.67 16.01 -3.78
CA GLN A 135 -4.55 15.30 -3.14
C GLN A 135 -4.72 15.07 -1.63
N ASN A 136 -5.51 15.88 -0.94
CA ASN A 136 -5.79 15.71 0.48
C ASN A 136 -6.89 14.66 0.77
N GLN A 137 -7.67 14.30 -0.25
CA GLN A 137 -8.83 13.40 -0.14
C GLN A 137 -8.68 12.13 -0.98
N SER A 138 -7.77 12.16 -1.95
CA SER A 138 -7.50 11.06 -2.86
C SER A 138 -6.19 10.39 -2.54
N ASN A 139 -6.17 9.08 -2.67
CA ASN A 139 -4.96 8.29 -2.73
C ASN A 139 -4.89 7.61 -4.10
N VAL A 140 -4.50 8.37 -5.12
CA VAL A 140 -4.41 7.91 -6.51
C VAL A 140 -2.95 7.92 -6.94
N LEU A 141 -2.50 6.82 -7.52
CA LEU A 141 -1.22 6.67 -8.19
C LEU A 141 -1.44 6.80 -9.71
N THR A 142 -0.48 7.36 -10.42
CA THR A 142 -0.45 7.25 -11.88
C THR A 142 -0.05 5.83 -12.29
N PRO A 143 -0.42 5.36 -13.48
CA PRO A 143 0.06 4.06 -14.00
C PRO A 143 1.58 3.96 -14.04
N GLU A 144 2.28 5.06 -14.29
CA GLU A 144 3.75 5.11 -14.27
C GLU A 144 4.30 4.89 -12.85
N ALA A 145 3.75 5.60 -11.85
CA ALA A 145 4.13 5.40 -10.47
C ALA A 145 3.88 3.95 -10.01
N LEU A 146 2.72 3.37 -10.37
CA LEU A 146 2.45 1.98 -10.06
C LEU A 146 3.49 1.04 -10.67
N ARG A 147 3.87 1.23 -11.95
CA ARG A 147 4.91 0.41 -12.58
C ARG A 147 6.23 0.47 -11.81
N ALA A 148 6.62 1.65 -11.34
CA ALA A 148 7.82 1.81 -10.52
C ALA A 148 7.70 1.06 -9.18
N TYR A 149 6.55 1.12 -8.50
CA TYR A 149 6.30 0.32 -7.30
C TYR A 149 6.37 -1.18 -7.56
N LEU A 150 5.79 -1.67 -8.66
CA LEU A 150 5.81 -3.10 -8.99
C LEU A 150 7.23 -3.60 -9.31
N ALA A 151 8.00 -2.83 -10.09
CA ALA A 151 9.39 -3.16 -10.38
C ALA A 151 10.25 -3.21 -9.10
N HIS A 152 10.03 -2.26 -8.18
CA HIS A 152 10.72 -2.25 -6.90
C HIS A 152 10.30 -3.42 -6.00
N ASN A 153 9.00 -3.72 -5.93
CA ASN A 153 8.48 -4.88 -5.20
C ASN A 153 9.12 -6.19 -5.68
N GLN A 154 9.27 -6.35 -6.99
CA GLN A 154 9.94 -7.51 -7.57
C GLN A 154 11.42 -7.55 -7.20
N ALA A 155 12.13 -6.42 -7.27
CA ALA A 155 13.53 -6.33 -6.87
C ALA A 155 13.74 -6.72 -5.38
N LEU A 156 12.88 -6.22 -4.48
CA LEU A 156 12.90 -6.58 -3.06
C LEU A 156 12.67 -8.08 -2.82
N ILE A 157 11.73 -8.70 -3.54
CA ILE A 157 11.46 -10.13 -3.41
C ILE A 157 12.64 -10.96 -3.90
N ILE A 158 13.25 -10.58 -5.02
CA ILE A 158 14.44 -11.26 -5.58
C ILE A 158 15.63 -11.13 -4.62
N ASP A 159 15.85 -9.93 -4.08
CA ASP A 159 16.92 -9.66 -3.12
C ASP A 159 16.74 -10.52 -1.85
N ALA A 160 15.56 -10.49 -1.23
CA ALA A 160 15.24 -11.31 -0.06
C ALA A 160 15.42 -12.82 -0.35
N ALA A 161 14.97 -13.30 -1.49
CA ALA A 161 15.15 -14.69 -1.89
C ALA A 161 16.65 -15.04 -2.07
N THR A 162 17.42 -14.14 -2.63
CA THR A 162 18.87 -14.31 -2.81
C THR A 162 19.59 -14.38 -1.48
N GLN A 163 19.27 -13.50 -0.53
CA GLN A 163 19.84 -13.52 0.82
C GLN A 163 19.49 -14.82 1.56
N ILE A 164 18.23 -15.25 1.51
CA ILE A 164 17.79 -16.53 2.11
C ILE A 164 18.57 -17.71 1.54
N LEU A 165 18.74 -17.77 0.21
CA LEU A 165 19.49 -18.85 -0.46
C LEU A 165 21.00 -18.81 -0.14
N ALA A 166 21.54 -17.62 0.13
CA ALA A 166 22.92 -17.44 0.58
C ALA A 166 23.12 -17.83 2.07
N GLY A 167 22.05 -18.14 2.79
CA GLY A 167 22.09 -18.47 4.22
C GLY A 167 22.22 -17.26 5.13
N ASP A 168 21.89 -16.06 4.65
CA ASP A 168 21.82 -14.88 5.47
C ASP A 168 20.63 -14.97 6.42
N ILE A 169 20.92 -14.95 7.71
CA ILE A 169 19.95 -15.01 8.81
C ILE A 169 20.07 -13.78 9.73
N ALA A 170 20.77 -12.73 9.29
CA ALA A 170 20.91 -11.53 10.08
C ALA A 170 19.54 -10.92 10.44
N LEU A 171 19.37 -10.55 11.68
CA LEU A 171 18.16 -9.97 12.21
C LEU A 171 18.34 -8.46 12.35
N GLU A 172 18.05 -7.74 11.26
CA GLU A 172 18.21 -6.29 11.15
C GLU A 172 16.85 -5.61 10.83
N PRO A 173 15.89 -5.61 11.78
CA PRO A 173 14.55 -5.09 11.51
C PRO A 173 14.56 -3.57 11.35
N PHE A 174 13.74 -3.06 10.42
CA PHE A 174 13.56 -1.62 10.23
C PHE A 174 12.87 -0.95 11.41
N GLN A 175 13.33 0.26 11.74
CA GLN A 175 12.74 1.12 12.76
C GLN A 175 12.61 2.56 12.29
N TYR A 176 11.41 3.12 12.42
CA TYR A 176 11.13 4.54 12.18
C TYR A 176 11.33 5.35 13.47
N GLY A 177 12.44 6.07 13.58
CA GLY A 177 12.79 6.83 14.80
C GLY A 177 12.82 5.94 16.04
N GLN A 178 12.06 6.31 17.09
CA GLN A 178 11.90 5.52 18.32
C GLN A 178 10.61 4.70 18.36
N SER A 179 9.87 4.66 17.25
CA SER A 179 8.58 3.95 17.18
C SER A 179 8.76 2.44 17.18
N SER A 180 7.67 1.74 17.51
CA SER A 180 7.62 0.29 17.52
C SER A 180 8.02 -0.29 16.16
N THR A 181 8.71 -1.40 16.23
CA THR A 181 9.29 -2.09 15.10
C THR A 181 8.39 -3.20 14.59
N ILE A 182 8.77 -3.76 13.45
CA ILE A 182 8.16 -4.98 12.90
C ILE A 182 8.28 -6.13 13.89
N VAL A 183 9.38 -6.22 14.64
CA VAL A 183 9.62 -7.27 15.64
C VAL A 183 8.50 -7.32 16.68
N SER A 184 8.07 -6.18 17.21
CA SER A 184 6.99 -6.13 18.22
C SER A 184 5.62 -6.57 17.71
N ARG A 185 5.46 -6.75 16.39
CA ARG A 185 4.23 -7.20 15.74
C ARG A 185 4.35 -8.59 15.13
N SER A 186 5.52 -9.22 15.26
CA SER A 186 5.76 -10.56 14.72
C SER A 186 5.22 -11.62 15.67
N ASP A 187 4.50 -12.59 15.14
CA ASP A 187 4.07 -13.79 15.86
C ASP A 187 5.26 -14.66 16.29
N TYR A 188 6.44 -14.43 15.71
CA TYR A 188 7.68 -15.13 15.98
C TYR A 188 8.62 -14.41 16.94
N GLN A 189 8.17 -13.32 17.58
CA GLN A 189 9.00 -12.51 18.48
C GLN A 189 9.75 -13.34 19.54
N SER A 190 9.07 -14.33 20.13
CA SER A 190 9.65 -15.21 21.15
C SER A 190 10.75 -16.14 20.63
N ILE A 191 10.75 -16.40 19.31
CA ILE A 191 11.75 -17.27 18.66
C ILE A 191 12.94 -16.44 18.18
N MET A 192 12.68 -15.22 17.72
CA MET A 192 13.72 -14.31 17.22
C MET A 192 14.73 -13.93 18.28
N LEU A 193 14.32 -13.85 19.55
CA LEU A 193 15.15 -13.45 20.70
C LEU A 193 15.89 -12.13 20.46
N PHE A 194 15.33 -11.26 19.64
CA PHE A 194 15.93 -9.97 19.30
C PHE A 194 16.05 -9.08 20.54
N ASP A 195 17.26 -8.75 20.91
CA ASP A 195 17.58 -7.89 22.06
C ASP A 195 18.70 -6.90 21.72
N PRO A 196 18.37 -5.67 21.36
CA PRO A 196 19.37 -4.65 21.03
C PRO A 196 20.22 -4.23 22.25
N ALA A 197 19.82 -4.57 23.48
CA ALA A 197 20.63 -4.28 24.68
C ALA A 197 21.87 -5.16 24.77
N THR A 198 21.90 -6.29 24.08
CA THR A 198 23.08 -7.19 24.05
C THR A 198 24.22 -6.65 23.20
N GLY A 199 23.95 -5.69 22.30
CA GLY A 199 24.91 -5.13 21.36
C GLY A 199 25.21 -6.04 20.15
N PHE A 200 24.56 -7.20 20.05
CA PHE A 200 24.66 -8.08 18.89
C PHE A 200 23.56 -7.78 17.85
N ASP A 201 22.35 -7.47 18.33
CA ASP A 201 21.20 -7.16 17.48
C ASP A 201 21.07 -5.66 17.28
N HIS A 202 20.83 -5.23 16.06
CA HIS A 202 20.71 -3.82 15.71
C HIS A 202 19.46 -3.54 14.93
N TYR A 203 18.84 -2.38 15.18
CA TYR A 203 17.80 -1.86 14.31
C TYR A 203 18.42 -1.16 13.11
N HIS A 204 17.83 -1.40 11.95
CA HIS A 204 18.07 -0.56 10.79
C HIS A 204 17.16 0.68 10.87
N HIS A 205 17.74 1.79 11.35
CA HIS A 205 17.02 3.05 11.49
C HIS A 205 16.81 3.71 10.13
N VAL A 206 15.57 3.95 9.77
CA VAL A 206 15.22 4.58 8.49
C VAL A 206 14.27 5.76 8.69
N PRO A 207 14.36 6.80 7.84
CA PRO A 207 13.42 7.91 7.88
C PRO A 207 12.05 7.49 7.32
N LYS A 208 10.98 8.03 7.90
CA LYS A 208 9.66 7.95 7.29
C LYS A 208 9.61 8.84 6.05
N LEU A 209 9.46 8.25 4.87
CA LEU A 209 9.44 8.96 3.61
C LEU A 209 8.03 9.47 3.26
N LYS A 210 7.96 10.62 2.61
CA LYS A 210 6.71 11.09 2.00
C LYS A 210 6.54 10.42 0.64
N ARG A 211 5.29 10.24 0.20
CA ARG A 211 4.96 9.67 -1.11
C ARG A 211 5.78 10.27 -2.25
N LYS A 212 5.89 11.61 -2.31
CA LYS A 212 6.65 12.30 -3.36
C LYS A 212 8.11 11.83 -3.43
N ASP A 213 8.73 11.64 -2.26
CA ASP A 213 10.14 11.24 -2.17
C ASP A 213 10.29 9.76 -2.57
N VAL A 214 9.35 8.90 -2.15
CA VAL A 214 9.30 7.49 -2.57
C VAL A 214 9.14 7.38 -4.09
N ILE A 215 8.13 8.03 -4.66
CA ILE A 215 7.90 8.00 -6.12
C ILE A 215 9.13 8.53 -6.86
N GLY A 216 9.72 9.63 -6.40
CA GLY A 216 10.94 10.19 -7.00
C GLY A 216 12.11 9.21 -7.03
N ARG A 217 12.35 8.49 -5.94
CA ARG A 217 13.39 7.44 -5.85
C ARG A 217 13.10 6.28 -6.78
N LEU A 218 11.88 5.74 -6.71
CA LEU A 218 11.46 4.59 -7.52
C LEU A 218 11.42 4.88 -9.02
N THR A 219 11.12 6.11 -9.41
CA THR A 219 11.12 6.51 -10.83
C THR A 219 12.55 6.70 -11.33
N ALA A 220 13.49 7.12 -10.46
CA ALA A 220 14.89 7.25 -10.80
C ALA A 220 15.58 5.89 -10.94
N ASP A 221 15.39 4.99 -9.97
CA ASP A 221 15.90 3.61 -9.99
C ASP A 221 15.01 2.70 -9.11
N PRO A 222 14.09 1.95 -9.71
CA PRO A 222 13.24 1.03 -8.97
C PRO A 222 13.99 -0.19 -8.43
N THR A 223 15.21 -0.47 -8.89
CA THR A 223 16.00 -1.63 -8.48
C THR A 223 16.89 -1.34 -7.27
N GLN A 224 16.99 -0.09 -6.85
CA GLN A 224 17.76 0.29 -5.68
C GLN A 224 17.13 -0.29 -4.40
N ILE A 225 17.83 -1.21 -3.74
CA ILE A 225 17.39 -1.82 -2.48
C ILE A 225 17.85 -0.97 -1.30
N PRO A 226 16.96 -0.58 -0.37
CA PRO A 226 17.30 0.32 0.74
C PRO A 226 18.36 -0.22 1.73
N HIS A 227 18.56 -1.53 1.75
CA HIS A 227 19.56 -2.17 2.63
C HIS A 227 21.00 -2.00 2.16
N SER A 228 21.22 -1.67 0.89
CA SER A 228 22.57 -1.54 0.32
C SER A 228 23.26 -0.24 0.72
N GLU A 229 22.52 0.73 1.25
CA GLU A 229 23.10 1.95 1.81
C GLU A 229 23.58 1.66 3.26
N LYS A 230 24.66 0.90 3.42
CA LYS A 230 25.42 0.90 4.66
C LYS A 230 26.04 2.30 4.79
N GLU A 231 25.37 3.18 5.52
CA GLU A 231 26.04 4.38 6.01
C GLU A 231 27.24 3.91 6.86
N HIS A 232 28.43 4.03 6.31
CA HIS A 232 29.62 3.98 7.12
C HIS A 232 29.52 5.11 8.14
N PRO A 233 29.50 4.81 9.46
CA PRO A 233 29.61 5.89 10.43
C PRO A 233 30.94 6.60 10.12
N GLN A 234 30.85 7.85 9.74
CA GLN A 234 32.01 8.70 9.67
C GLN A 234 32.56 8.80 11.08
N SER A 235 33.72 8.20 11.23
CA SER A 235 34.57 8.27 12.43
C SER A 235 34.92 9.70 12.82
#